data_7393f584d712b045b7110e479b464c5d
#
_entry.id   7393f584d712b045b7110e479b464c5d
#
_cell.length_a   1.000
_cell.length_b   1.000
_cell.length_c   1.000
_cell.angle_alpha   90.00
_cell.angle_beta   90.00
_cell.angle_gamma   90.00
#
_symmetry.space_group_name_H-M   'P 1'
#
loop_
_entity.id
_entity.type
_entity.pdbx_description
1 polymer ?
#
loop_
_entity_poly.entity_id
_entity_poly.type
_entity_poly.pdbx_seq_one_letter_code
_entity_poly.pdbx_strand_id
1 'polypeptide(L)'
;VRAAAGRFADGLGLWPASRRQALWWAVVGLAAAVALWAMAELLPYLPSLTSVPAAEDPRDIAVAQTSTLIRFGYGLIAPAPLEELAFRGPLLALWLALLAAQRRGSWMARWWVRWGLMGSAATASATYFAAGHTLGGSANVAHAAACAVITTAVTLWQRSLVPAVVGHGLYDACSFAWG
;
A
#
# COMPACT_ATOMS: atom_id res chain seq x y z
N VAL A 1 -26.72 4.94 10.76
CA VAL A 1 -25.54 5.34 9.97
C VAL A 1 -24.25 5.15 10.78
N ARG A 2 -24.13 5.66 12.03
CA ARG A 2 -22.92 5.49 12.87
C ARG A 2 -22.57 4.02 13.14
N ALA A 3 -23.55 3.17 13.43
CA ALA A 3 -23.32 1.74 13.69
C ALA A 3 -22.89 0.96 12.44
N ALA A 4 -23.29 1.39 11.24
CA ALA A 4 -22.83 0.79 9.99
C ALA A 4 -21.39 1.21 9.64
N ALA A 5 -21.05 2.49 9.85
CA ALA A 5 -19.70 3.00 9.66
C ALA A 5 -18.70 2.34 10.62
N GLY A 6 -19.08 2.14 11.91
CA GLY A 6 -18.26 1.42 12.87
C GLY A 6 -17.97 -0.01 12.42
N ARG A 7 -19.00 -0.77 12.03
CA ARG A 7 -18.82 -2.15 11.53
C ARG A 7 -17.98 -2.24 10.25
N PHE A 8 -18.03 -1.23 9.39
CA PHE A 8 -17.18 -1.16 8.20
C PHE A 8 -15.72 -0.91 8.57
N ALA A 9 -15.47 0.04 9.48
CA ALA A 9 -14.14 0.34 9.98
C ALA A 9 -13.52 -0.86 10.73
N ASP A 10 -14.31 -1.54 11.56
CA ASP A 10 -13.89 -2.78 12.23
C ASP A 10 -13.57 -3.89 11.21
N GLY A 11 -14.37 -3.99 10.13
CA GLY A 11 -14.16 -4.94 9.04
C GLY A 11 -12.86 -4.69 8.27
N LEU A 12 -12.45 -3.43 8.11
CA LEU A 12 -11.18 -3.06 7.46
C LEU A 12 -9.99 -3.09 8.43
N GLY A 13 -10.19 -3.45 9.69
CA GLY A 13 -9.13 -3.51 10.68
C GLY A 13 -8.46 -2.15 10.89
N LEU A 14 -9.24 -1.05 10.89
CA LEU A 14 -8.69 0.29 11.07
C LEU A 14 -8.34 0.61 12.54
N TRP A 15 -8.89 -0.18 13.48
CA TRP A 15 -8.66 0.00 14.91
C TRP A 15 -8.01 -1.24 15.51
N PRO A 16 -6.90 -1.09 16.25
CA PRO A 16 -6.30 -2.22 16.95
C PRO A 16 -7.16 -2.61 18.15
N ALA A 17 -7.39 -3.92 18.33
CA ALA A 17 -8.15 -4.44 19.47
C ALA A 17 -7.40 -4.33 20.82
N SER A 18 -6.09 -4.05 20.79
CA SER A 18 -5.24 -3.93 21.97
C SER A 18 -4.00 -3.07 21.70
N ARG A 19 -3.37 -2.56 22.78
CA ARG A 19 -2.07 -1.86 22.68
C ARG A 19 -0.98 -2.76 22.07
N ARG A 20 -0.98 -4.05 22.38
CA ARG A 20 -0.03 -5.02 21.81
C ARG A 20 -0.21 -5.12 20.29
N GLN A 21 -1.44 -5.16 19.81
CA GLN A 21 -1.73 -5.17 18.37
C GLN A 21 -1.31 -3.86 17.70
N ALA A 22 -1.56 -2.71 18.33
CA ALA A 22 -1.11 -1.41 17.82
C ALA A 22 0.41 -1.35 17.67
N LEU A 23 1.15 -1.79 18.69
CA LEU A 23 2.61 -1.88 18.65
C LEU A 23 3.09 -2.84 17.56
N TRP A 24 2.45 -4.00 17.44
CA TRP A 24 2.77 -4.95 16.39
C TRP A 24 2.54 -4.37 14.99
N TRP A 25 1.44 -3.66 14.78
CA TRP A 25 1.17 -2.98 13.50
C TRP A 25 2.20 -1.88 13.20
N ALA A 26 2.64 -1.14 14.21
CA ALA A 26 3.71 -0.15 14.03
C ALA A 26 5.03 -0.82 13.63
N VAL A 27 5.40 -1.94 14.27
CA VAL A 27 6.61 -2.71 13.92
C VAL A 27 6.52 -3.25 12.49
N VAL A 28 5.38 -3.83 12.10
CA VAL A 28 5.17 -4.35 10.74
C VAL A 28 5.19 -3.22 9.71
N GLY A 29 4.58 -2.07 10.02
CA GLY A 29 4.62 -0.89 9.17
C GLY A 29 6.05 -0.37 9.00
N LEU A 30 6.82 -0.27 10.08
CA LEU A 30 8.23 0.14 10.01
C LEU A 30 9.05 -0.86 9.16
N ALA A 31 8.86 -2.16 9.33
CA ALA A 31 9.52 -3.17 8.52
C ALA A 31 9.15 -3.05 7.03
N ALA A 32 7.89 -2.72 6.72
CA ALA A 32 7.45 -2.45 5.36
C ALA A 32 8.14 -1.20 4.78
N ALA A 33 8.25 -0.10 5.56
CA ALA A 33 8.95 1.10 5.13
C ALA A 33 10.43 0.81 4.81
N VAL A 34 11.11 0.04 5.67
CA VAL A 34 12.51 -0.39 5.43
C VAL A 34 12.61 -1.24 4.16
N ALA A 35 11.67 -2.15 3.92
CA ALA A 35 11.64 -2.96 2.71
C ALA A 35 11.45 -2.10 1.45
N LEU A 36 10.57 -1.10 1.50
CA LEU A 36 10.34 -0.15 0.41
C LEU A 36 11.59 0.67 0.13
N TRP A 37 12.26 1.15 1.18
CA TRP A 37 13.52 1.87 1.05
C TRP A 37 14.61 0.99 0.42
N ALA A 38 14.79 -0.23 0.91
CA ALA A 38 15.76 -1.16 0.34
C ALA A 38 15.48 -1.45 -1.15
N MET A 39 14.21 -1.57 -1.54
CA MET A 39 13.84 -1.71 -2.96
C MET A 39 14.18 -0.47 -3.76
N ALA A 40 13.93 0.73 -3.27
CA ALA A 40 14.28 1.96 -3.95
C ALA A 40 15.80 2.09 -4.18
N GLU A 41 16.60 1.68 -3.20
CA GLU A 41 18.07 1.67 -3.32
C GLU A 41 18.59 0.61 -4.31
N LEU A 42 17.88 -0.52 -4.46
CA LEU A 42 18.31 -1.62 -5.34
C LEU A 42 17.92 -1.41 -6.80
N LEU A 43 16.80 -0.75 -7.08
CA LEU A 43 16.27 -0.59 -8.44
C LEU A 43 17.23 0.13 -9.41
N PRO A 44 18.01 1.16 -9.02
CA PRO A 44 18.97 1.82 -9.90
C PRO A 44 20.07 0.91 -10.43
N TYR A 45 20.34 -0.23 -9.77
CA TYR A 45 21.31 -1.22 -10.23
C TYR A 45 20.77 -2.17 -11.30
N LEU A 46 19.50 -2.02 -11.70
CA LEU A 46 18.87 -2.81 -12.76
C LEU A 46 18.93 -2.02 -14.09
N PRO A 47 19.86 -2.34 -15.02
CA PRO A 47 20.10 -1.54 -16.22
C PRO A 47 18.87 -1.34 -17.10
N SER A 48 17.94 -2.29 -17.09
CA SER A 48 16.69 -2.24 -17.87
C SER A 48 15.71 -1.17 -17.42
N LEU A 49 15.87 -0.61 -16.21
CA LEU A 49 14.94 0.34 -15.61
C LEU A 49 15.39 1.80 -15.74
N THR A 50 16.61 2.05 -16.22
CA THR A 50 17.18 3.40 -16.29
C THR A 50 16.96 4.08 -17.65
N SER A 51 16.28 3.43 -18.60
CA SER A 51 16.22 3.87 -20.00
C SER A 51 15.13 4.89 -20.32
N VAL A 52 14.16 5.13 -19.44
CA VAL A 52 13.08 6.10 -19.65
C VAL A 52 13.28 7.28 -18.73
N PRO A 53 13.55 8.50 -19.27
CA PRO A 53 13.67 9.70 -18.45
C PRO A 53 12.39 9.94 -17.65
N ALA A 54 12.54 10.30 -16.38
CA ALA A 54 11.44 10.78 -15.57
C ALA A 54 10.97 12.15 -16.09
N ALA A 55 9.66 12.33 -16.20
CA ALA A 55 9.06 13.64 -16.30
C ALA A 55 8.80 14.15 -14.88
N GLU A 56 9.00 15.44 -14.65
CA GLU A 56 8.70 16.02 -13.35
C GLU A 56 7.18 16.05 -13.12
N ASP A 57 6.74 15.48 -12.01
CA ASP A 57 5.34 15.59 -11.59
C ASP A 57 5.10 17.01 -11.03
N PRO A 58 4.12 17.76 -11.53
CA PRO A 58 3.80 19.11 -11.01
C PRO A 58 3.53 19.13 -9.51
N ARG A 59 3.01 18.02 -8.96
CA ARG A 59 2.77 17.83 -7.53
C ARG A 59 4.09 17.79 -6.77
N ASP A 60 5.06 17.04 -7.27
CA ASP A 60 6.37 16.88 -6.61
C ASP A 60 7.14 18.21 -6.64
N ILE A 61 7.05 18.96 -7.75
CA ILE A 61 7.61 20.32 -7.84
C ILE A 61 6.99 21.23 -6.77
N ALA A 62 5.66 21.24 -6.66
CA ALA A 62 4.97 22.10 -5.69
C ALA A 62 5.34 21.74 -4.24
N VAL A 63 5.45 20.46 -3.92
CA VAL A 63 5.83 19.98 -2.59
C VAL A 63 7.31 20.30 -2.32
N ALA A 64 8.21 20.14 -3.30
CA ALA A 64 9.64 20.41 -3.15
C ALA A 64 9.95 21.89 -2.80
N GLN A 65 9.06 22.81 -3.16
CA GLN A 65 9.18 24.23 -2.83
C GLN A 65 8.82 24.57 -1.39
N THR A 66 8.37 23.59 -0.60
CA THR A 66 7.96 23.79 0.79
C THR A 66 9.08 23.42 1.79
N SER A 67 8.86 23.69 3.08
CA SER A 67 9.83 23.30 4.12
C SER A 67 9.89 21.77 4.29
N THR A 68 11.02 21.25 4.74
CA THR A 68 11.22 19.83 5.02
C THR A 68 10.12 19.24 5.91
N LEU A 69 9.66 19.99 6.92
CA LEU A 69 8.58 19.54 7.81
C LEU A 69 7.25 19.39 7.06
N ILE A 70 6.93 20.31 6.16
CA ILE A 70 5.72 20.22 5.33
C ILE A 70 5.82 19.03 4.36
N ARG A 71 6.97 18.85 3.71
CA ARG A 71 7.25 17.71 2.83
C ARG A 71 7.08 16.39 3.55
N PHE A 72 7.68 16.26 4.73
CA PHE A 72 7.54 15.07 5.58
C PHE A 72 6.07 14.82 5.97
N GLY A 73 5.38 15.85 6.45
CA GLY A 73 3.97 15.75 6.83
C GLY A 73 3.08 15.37 5.65
N TYR A 74 3.32 15.94 4.48
CA TYR A 74 2.59 15.63 3.25
C TYR A 74 2.73 14.15 2.88
N GLY A 75 3.97 13.62 2.78
CA GLY A 75 4.22 12.22 2.46
C GLY A 75 3.55 11.27 3.46
N LEU A 76 3.56 11.64 4.75
CA LEU A 76 2.98 10.79 5.79
C LEU A 76 1.44 10.67 5.73
N ILE A 77 0.73 11.76 5.40
CA ILE A 77 -0.72 11.85 5.61
C ILE A 77 -1.55 12.01 4.34
N ALA A 78 -0.96 12.38 3.22
CA ALA A 78 -1.73 12.69 2.03
C ALA A 78 -1.77 11.55 0.99
N PRO A 79 -0.68 11.13 0.31
CA PRO A 79 -0.78 10.13 -0.73
C PRO A 79 -1.07 8.73 -0.17
N ALA A 80 -0.24 8.22 0.74
CA ALA A 80 -0.28 6.83 1.18
C ALA A 80 -1.63 6.38 1.77
N PRO A 81 -2.30 7.11 2.68
CA PRO A 81 -3.59 6.67 3.20
C PRO A 81 -4.68 6.56 2.11
N LEU A 82 -4.71 7.50 1.16
CA LEU A 82 -5.69 7.50 0.09
C LEU A 82 -5.41 6.36 -0.90
N GLU A 83 -4.16 6.15 -1.26
CA GLU A 83 -3.73 5.10 -2.17
C GLU A 83 -3.96 3.72 -1.56
N GLU A 84 -3.57 3.50 -0.31
CA GLU A 84 -3.83 2.23 0.37
C GLU A 84 -5.33 1.94 0.50
N LEU A 85 -6.13 2.95 0.83
CA LEU A 85 -7.59 2.79 0.88
C LEU A 85 -8.17 2.47 -0.50
N ALA A 86 -7.74 3.14 -1.55
CA ALA A 86 -8.24 2.96 -2.91
C ALA A 86 -7.83 1.60 -3.51
N PHE A 87 -6.59 1.16 -3.30
CA PHE A 87 -6.04 -0.02 -3.96
C PHE A 87 -6.06 -1.28 -3.10
N ARG A 88 -5.83 -1.18 -1.79
CA ARG A 88 -5.80 -2.33 -0.86
C ARG A 88 -7.10 -2.50 -0.08
N GLY A 89 -7.87 -1.43 0.09
CA GLY A 89 -9.20 -1.52 0.71
C GLY A 89 -10.13 -2.53 0.03
N PRO A 90 -10.33 -2.45 -1.30
CA PRO A 90 -11.12 -3.44 -2.04
C PRO A 90 -10.55 -4.87 -1.95
N LEU A 91 -9.23 -5.03 -1.99
CA LEU A 91 -8.59 -6.35 -1.84
C LEU A 91 -8.84 -6.94 -0.45
N LEU A 92 -8.72 -6.13 0.59
CA LEU A 92 -9.02 -6.57 1.96
C LEU A 92 -10.49 -6.94 2.11
N ALA A 93 -11.41 -6.14 1.58
CA ALA A 93 -12.84 -6.44 1.60
C ALA A 93 -13.15 -7.76 0.87
N LEU A 94 -12.58 -7.98 -0.32
CA LEU A 94 -12.70 -9.23 -1.06
C LEU A 94 -12.15 -10.41 -0.23
N TRP A 95 -10.96 -10.27 0.35
CA TRP A 95 -10.35 -11.30 1.18
C TRP A 95 -11.23 -11.70 2.36
N LEU A 96 -11.75 -10.72 3.09
CA LEU A 96 -12.64 -10.96 4.22
C LEU A 96 -13.96 -11.62 3.80
N ALA A 97 -14.51 -11.22 2.63
CA ALA A 97 -15.70 -11.85 2.06
C ALA A 97 -15.46 -13.32 1.69
N LEU A 98 -14.31 -13.64 1.11
CA LEU A 98 -13.92 -15.02 0.77
C LEU A 98 -13.71 -15.87 2.03
N LEU A 99 -13.12 -15.31 3.09
CA LEU A 99 -13.02 -16.00 4.38
C LEU A 99 -14.38 -16.24 5.02
N ALA A 100 -15.32 -15.30 4.90
CA ALA A 100 -16.68 -15.48 5.38
C ALA A 100 -17.45 -16.54 4.56
N ALA A 101 -17.27 -16.57 3.23
CA ALA A 101 -17.82 -17.59 2.35
C ALA A 101 -17.28 -18.99 2.71
N GLN A 102 -16.00 -19.08 3.07
CA GLN A 102 -15.39 -20.33 3.54
C GLN A 102 -16.07 -20.86 4.80
N ARG A 103 -16.35 -20.00 5.78
CA ARG A 103 -17.05 -20.40 7.03
C ARG A 103 -18.48 -20.88 6.78
N ARG A 104 -19.11 -20.47 5.68
CA ARG A 104 -20.47 -20.86 5.27
C ARG A 104 -20.50 -22.09 4.35
N GLY A 105 -19.36 -22.72 4.07
CA GLY A 105 -19.28 -23.87 3.18
C GLY A 105 -19.57 -23.56 1.69
N SER A 106 -19.48 -22.29 1.28
CA SER A 106 -19.73 -21.87 -0.09
C SER A 106 -18.71 -22.47 -1.06
N TRP A 107 -19.13 -22.71 -2.34
CA TRP A 107 -18.24 -23.14 -3.41
C TRP A 107 -17.08 -22.16 -3.67
N MET A 108 -17.28 -20.87 -3.37
CA MET A 108 -16.25 -19.83 -3.42
C MET A 108 -15.11 -20.08 -2.42
N ALA A 109 -15.32 -20.97 -1.45
CA ALA A 109 -14.32 -21.41 -0.49
C ALA A 109 -13.30 -22.40 -1.08
N ARG A 110 -13.57 -22.98 -2.25
CA ARG A 110 -12.60 -23.82 -2.94
C ARG A 110 -11.30 -23.07 -3.12
N TRP A 111 -10.19 -23.67 -2.71
CA TRP A 111 -8.89 -23.00 -2.64
C TRP A 111 -8.48 -22.35 -3.97
N TRP A 112 -8.70 -23.01 -5.10
CA TRP A 112 -8.34 -22.52 -6.42
C TRP A 112 -9.21 -21.33 -6.87
N VAL A 113 -10.50 -21.29 -6.52
CA VAL A 113 -11.38 -20.15 -6.76
C VAL A 113 -10.93 -18.94 -5.95
N ARG A 114 -10.68 -19.16 -4.66
CA ARG A 114 -10.25 -18.12 -3.74
C ARG A 114 -8.93 -17.50 -4.17
N TRP A 115 -7.92 -18.34 -4.45
CA TRP A 115 -6.62 -17.84 -4.87
C TRP A 115 -6.62 -17.28 -6.27
N GLY A 116 -7.42 -17.81 -7.18
CA GLY A 116 -7.63 -17.25 -8.51
C GLY A 116 -8.22 -15.85 -8.46
N LEU A 117 -9.31 -15.66 -7.69
CA LEU A 117 -9.93 -14.33 -7.52
C LEU A 117 -8.98 -13.33 -6.84
N MET A 118 -8.32 -13.75 -5.75
CA MET A 118 -7.38 -12.87 -5.04
C MET A 118 -6.16 -12.53 -5.90
N GLY A 119 -5.58 -13.52 -6.59
CA GLY A 119 -4.44 -13.29 -7.49
C GLY A 119 -4.79 -12.34 -8.62
N SER A 120 -5.92 -12.56 -9.30
CA SER A 120 -6.37 -11.66 -10.38
C SER A 120 -6.64 -10.24 -9.86
N ALA A 121 -7.33 -10.11 -8.73
CA ALA A 121 -7.62 -8.81 -8.15
C ALA A 121 -6.34 -8.08 -7.68
N ALA A 122 -5.41 -8.80 -7.02
CA ALA A 122 -4.14 -8.24 -6.57
C ALA A 122 -3.25 -7.81 -7.75
N THR A 123 -3.18 -8.63 -8.82
CA THR A 123 -2.45 -8.28 -10.04
C THR A 123 -3.05 -7.05 -10.71
N ALA A 124 -4.37 -6.99 -10.87
CA ALA A 124 -5.05 -5.82 -11.44
C ALA A 124 -4.79 -4.56 -10.61
N SER A 125 -4.92 -4.66 -9.28
CA SER A 125 -4.65 -3.55 -8.36
C SER A 125 -3.20 -3.05 -8.46
N ALA A 126 -2.23 -3.96 -8.46
CA ALA A 126 -0.81 -3.62 -8.57
C ALA A 126 -0.48 -2.99 -9.93
N THR A 127 -1.03 -3.52 -11.02
CA THR A 127 -0.85 -2.97 -12.37
C THR A 127 -1.42 -1.56 -12.48
N TYR A 128 -2.63 -1.35 -11.97
CA TYR A 128 -3.26 -0.02 -11.98
C TYR A 128 -2.49 1.00 -11.12
N PHE A 129 -2.04 0.58 -9.95
CA PHE A 129 -1.22 1.39 -9.07
C PHE A 129 0.10 1.79 -9.74
N ALA A 130 0.83 0.82 -10.29
CA ALA A 130 2.09 1.05 -10.98
C ALA A 130 1.92 1.93 -12.23
N ALA A 131 0.84 1.73 -13.01
CA ALA A 131 0.52 2.55 -14.18
C ALA A 131 0.27 4.03 -13.83
N GLY A 132 -0.22 4.33 -12.62
CA GLY A 132 -0.36 5.69 -12.12
C GLY A 132 0.98 6.40 -11.87
N HIS A 133 2.10 5.67 -11.84
CA HIS A 133 3.43 6.20 -11.52
C HIS A 133 4.35 6.38 -12.75
N THR A 134 3.78 6.37 -13.95
CA THR A 134 4.56 6.44 -15.21
C THR A 134 5.32 7.73 -15.40
N LEU A 135 4.88 8.85 -14.82
CA LEU A 135 5.57 10.15 -14.90
C LEU A 135 6.99 10.08 -14.31
N GLY A 136 7.21 9.33 -13.26
CA GLY A 136 8.53 9.12 -12.66
C GLY A 136 9.43 8.14 -13.43
N GLY A 137 9.06 7.74 -14.65
CA GLY A 137 9.84 6.84 -15.49
C GLY A 137 9.73 5.36 -15.07
N SER A 138 10.47 4.49 -15.78
CA SER A 138 10.36 3.04 -15.59
C SER A 138 10.81 2.55 -14.21
N ALA A 139 11.80 3.21 -13.61
CA ALA A 139 12.25 2.89 -12.25
C ALA A 139 11.14 3.16 -11.22
N ASN A 140 10.40 4.28 -11.36
CA ASN A 140 9.28 4.59 -10.48
C ASN A 140 8.11 3.62 -10.65
N VAL A 141 7.81 3.22 -11.88
CA VAL A 141 6.81 2.16 -12.15
C VAL A 141 7.19 0.83 -11.47
N ALA A 142 8.45 0.44 -11.58
CA ALA A 142 8.94 -0.79 -10.95
C ALA A 142 8.89 -0.70 -9.42
N HIS A 143 9.28 0.46 -8.85
CA HIS A 143 9.19 0.73 -7.43
C HIS A 143 7.72 0.69 -6.95
N ALA A 144 6.81 1.36 -7.67
CA ALA A 144 5.39 1.34 -7.37
C ALA A 144 4.80 -0.09 -7.44
N ALA A 145 5.23 -0.90 -8.41
CA ALA A 145 4.83 -2.32 -8.48
C ALA A 145 5.32 -3.10 -7.25
N ALA A 146 6.57 -2.91 -6.84
CA ALA A 146 7.12 -3.53 -5.63
C ALA A 146 6.40 -3.05 -4.36
N CYS A 147 6.12 -1.75 -4.25
CA CYS A 147 5.30 -1.16 -3.19
C CYS A 147 3.93 -1.84 -3.13
N ALA A 148 3.25 -1.99 -4.29
CA ALA A 148 1.96 -2.64 -4.37
C ALA A 148 2.00 -4.09 -3.86
N VAL A 149 3.04 -4.85 -4.16
CA VAL A 149 3.21 -6.24 -3.69
C VAL A 149 3.42 -6.28 -2.18
N ILE A 150 4.34 -5.47 -1.66
CA ILE A 150 4.68 -5.43 -0.23
C ILE A 150 3.45 -5.00 0.60
N THR A 151 2.80 -3.89 0.23
CA THR A 151 1.67 -3.37 0.99
C THR A 151 0.44 -4.27 0.89
N THR A 152 0.22 -4.93 -0.26
CA THR A 152 -0.83 -5.95 -0.41
C THR A 152 -0.56 -7.14 0.50
N ALA A 153 0.67 -7.68 0.51
CA ALA A 153 1.04 -8.80 1.37
C ALA A 153 0.84 -8.46 2.85
N VAL A 154 1.30 -7.29 3.28
CA VAL A 154 1.13 -6.79 4.65
C VAL A 154 -0.35 -6.64 5.01
N THR A 155 -1.15 -6.02 4.14
CA THR A 155 -2.59 -5.82 4.35
C THR A 155 -3.34 -7.14 4.52
N LEU A 156 -3.11 -8.10 3.63
CA LEU A 156 -3.80 -9.40 3.68
C LEU A 156 -3.34 -10.24 4.87
N TRP A 157 -2.06 -10.20 5.20
CA TRP A 157 -1.50 -10.91 6.36
C TRP A 157 -2.04 -10.36 7.67
N GLN A 158 -2.00 -9.03 7.85
CA GLN A 158 -2.47 -8.38 9.07
C GLN A 158 -3.99 -8.21 9.12
N ARG A 159 -4.69 -8.43 7.99
CA ARG A 159 -6.12 -8.14 7.82
C ARG A 159 -6.48 -6.71 8.24
N SER A 160 -5.59 -5.79 7.90
CA SER A 160 -5.66 -4.38 8.27
C SER A 160 -4.91 -3.53 7.25
N LEU A 161 -5.44 -2.36 6.95
CA LEU A 161 -4.77 -1.35 6.12
C LEU A 161 -3.69 -0.59 6.90
N VAL A 162 -3.81 -0.51 8.24
CA VAL A 162 -2.97 0.37 9.06
C VAL A 162 -1.48 0.11 8.90
N PRO A 163 -0.96 -1.13 8.97
CA PRO A 163 0.47 -1.37 8.77
C PRO A 163 0.98 -0.98 7.38
N ALA A 164 0.16 -1.17 6.33
CA ALA A 164 0.51 -0.77 4.97
C ALA A 164 0.54 0.76 4.84
N VAL A 165 -0.46 1.46 5.37
CA VAL A 165 -0.51 2.93 5.41
C VAL A 165 0.68 3.50 6.18
N VAL A 166 1.04 2.92 7.33
CA VAL A 166 2.20 3.35 8.12
C VAL A 166 3.50 3.13 7.33
N GLY A 167 3.68 1.97 6.73
CA GLY A 167 4.89 1.64 5.97
C GLY A 167 5.07 2.51 4.74
N HIS A 168 4.02 2.63 3.93
CA HIS A 168 4.01 3.46 2.73
C HIS A 168 4.18 4.95 3.08
N GLY A 169 3.40 5.45 4.05
CA GLY A 169 3.49 6.85 4.46
C GLY A 169 4.83 7.24 5.05
N LEU A 170 5.48 6.37 5.83
CA LEU A 170 6.83 6.61 6.33
C LEU A 170 7.85 6.65 5.19
N TYR A 171 7.73 5.73 4.21
CA TYR A 171 8.58 5.74 3.03
C TYR A 171 8.43 7.06 2.26
N ASP A 172 7.20 7.46 1.92
CA ASP A 172 6.91 8.70 1.22
C ASP A 172 7.40 9.93 2.00
N ALA A 173 7.12 9.98 3.31
CA ALA A 173 7.55 11.07 4.17
C ALA A 173 9.08 11.27 4.12
N CYS A 174 9.83 10.19 4.20
CA CYS A 174 11.28 10.24 4.09
C CYS A 174 11.74 10.62 2.67
N SER A 175 11.14 10.06 1.64
CA SER A 175 11.47 10.38 0.23
C SER A 175 11.20 11.85 -0.08
N PHE A 176 10.06 12.41 0.31
CA PHE A 176 9.77 13.82 0.11
C PHE A 176 10.62 14.76 0.96
N ALA A 177 11.03 14.34 2.14
CA ALA A 177 11.81 15.20 3.04
C ALA A 177 13.30 15.28 2.64
N TRP A 178 13.89 14.18 2.19
CA TRP A 178 15.34 14.05 2.00
C TRP A 178 15.77 13.47 0.64
N GLY A 179 14.85 13.02 -0.21
CA GLY A 179 15.08 12.62 -1.60
C GLY A 179 15.03 13.81 -2.52
#